data_da4d3cf6b8db6c62d4cef2e3c3e21dc9
#
_entry.id   da4d3cf6b8db6c62d4cef2e3c3e21dc9
#
_cell.length_a   1.000
_cell.length_b   1.000
_cell.length_c   1.000
_cell.angle_alpha   90.00
_cell.angle_beta   90.00
_cell.angle_gamma   90.00
#
_symmetry.space_group_name_H-M   'P 1'
#
loop_
_entity.id
_entity.type
_entity.pdbx_description
1 polymer ?
#
loop_
_entity_poly.entity_id
_entity_poly.type
_entity_poly.pdbx_seq_one_letter_code
_entity_poly.pdbx_strand_id
1 'polypeptide(L)'
;MMKNTHLFAFILCLASSIASAQARPYPGPDVQQLYQHYLEVVSHIAAFDHHAHPGFADDPDVDAMAAPPGSAAFRERETNPELVAAAKALWGYPYNDFSAEHAKWLIQKKAEVKKQYPGTAYFSMLLDKLNFDRGVANRALMPDYLDPKRFPWVFFVDSFLWPFDNSKERARNGDQQVYIPLQEKMLHRWMQQEKLSALPISFADYLKFISQVLEDNQKNKGGIAIKFEVAYFRPLHFSDPTREEAEAIYKKYAKGGVPSEPEYRAFQDFIFRYLITEGGRLKLPVHIHSAVGIGDYFNISESNIMQLENVLRDPRYSGTTFVMIHGGYPLEREAIWLAAMKNVYMESSLMEIVMYPAAFKDALKQWLETFPDKVTFGTDCFPYNDVLGAEESYWLGNQSARQGLAAALAEMVSSGEITDAKAIEMAHAYLHDTAVSLYPSLGH
;
A
#
# COMPACT_ATOMS: atom_id res chain seq x y z
N MET A 1 66.90 -56.62 15.41
CA MET A 1 66.96 -55.58 16.43
C MET A 1 66.06 -54.47 15.99
N MET A 2 64.83 -54.45 16.45
CA MET A 2 63.84 -53.41 16.16
C MET A 2 63.73 -52.49 17.37
N LYS A 3 63.94 -51.18 17.17
CA LYS A 3 63.73 -50.15 18.20
C LYS A 3 62.35 -49.65 18.13
N ASN A 4 61.55 -49.86 19.17
CA ASN A 4 60.24 -49.28 19.37
C ASN A 4 60.43 -47.83 19.83
N THR A 5 59.86 -46.93 19.07
CA THR A 5 59.72 -45.50 19.46
C THR A 5 58.25 -45.25 19.86
N HIS A 6 57.97 -45.02 21.14
CA HIS A 6 56.67 -44.68 21.65
C HIS A 6 56.43 -43.19 21.38
N LEU A 7 55.39 -42.94 20.58
CA LEU A 7 54.88 -41.58 20.34
C LEU A 7 53.82 -41.29 21.39
N PHE A 8 54.13 -40.38 22.33
CA PHE A 8 53.15 -39.85 23.27
C PHE A 8 52.31 -38.79 22.56
N ALA A 9 51.03 -39.07 22.31
CA ALA A 9 50.07 -38.06 21.86
C ALA A 9 49.51 -37.30 23.05
N PHE A 10 49.82 -35.99 23.13
CA PHE A 10 49.19 -35.06 24.06
C PHE A 10 47.79 -34.72 23.51
N ILE A 11 46.74 -35.26 24.13
CA ILE A 11 45.37 -34.82 23.88
C ILE A 11 45.14 -33.57 24.70
N LEU A 12 45.14 -32.41 24.03
CA LEU A 12 44.70 -31.12 24.60
C LEU A 12 43.16 -31.13 24.64
N CYS A 13 42.56 -31.41 25.77
CA CYS A 13 41.11 -31.16 26.00
C CYS A 13 40.88 -29.66 26.06
N LEU A 14 40.46 -29.08 24.94
CA LEU A 14 39.80 -27.80 24.91
C LEU A 14 38.40 -27.97 25.53
N ALA A 15 38.26 -27.65 26.80
CA ALA A 15 36.95 -27.46 27.43
C ALA A 15 36.32 -26.18 26.84
N SER A 16 35.57 -26.35 25.76
CA SER A 16 34.64 -25.30 25.29
C SER A 16 33.57 -25.16 26.35
N SER A 17 33.62 -24.10 27.14
CA SER A 17 32.52 -23.67 27.96
C SER A 17 31.37 -23.26 27.01
N ILE A 18 30.49 -24.19 26.72
CA ILE A 18 29.20 -23.90 26.12
C ILE A 18 28.44 -23.13 27.21
N ALA A 19 28.50 -21.79 27.15
CA ALA A 19 27.55 -20.98 27.87
C ALA A 19 26.16 -21.42 27.37
N SER A 20 25.43 -22.16 28.19
CA SER A 20 24.04 -22.48 27.91
C SER A 20 23.29 -21.13 27.87
N ALA A 21 22.95 -20.69 26.69
CA ALA A 21 22.04 -19.57 26.53
C ALA A 21 20.71 -19.98 27.20
N GLN A 22 20.49 -19.52 28.42
CA GLN A 22 19.19 -19.68 29.05
C GLN A 22 18.17 -18.93 28.21
N ALA A 23 17.15 -19.63 27.75
CA ALA A 23 16.02 -19.00 27.09
C ALA A 23 15.45 -17.90 28.00
N ARG A 24 15.30 -16.68 27.47
CA ARG A 24 14.68 -15.60 28.22
C ARG A 24 13.19 -15.87 28.37
N PRO A 25 12.58 -15.48 29.50
CA PRO A 25 11.11 -15.59 29.66
C PRO A 25 10.41 -14.70 28.62
N TYR A 26 9.22 -15.11 28.19
CA TYR A 26 8.40 -14.33 27.25
C TYR A 26 7.07 -13.92 27.92
N PRO A 27 6.67 -12.64 27.90
CA PRO A 27 7.54 -11.51 27.53
C PRO A 27 8.72 -11.38 28.50
N GLY A 28 9.86 -10.88 28.00
CA GLY A 28 11.04 -10.66 28.84
C GLY A 28 10.82 -9.55 29.87
N PRO A 29 11.75 -9.38 30.82
CA PRO A 29 11.71 -8.27 31.75
C PRO A 29 11.88 -6.93 31.01
N ASP A 30 11.44 -5.84 31.63
CA ASP A 30 11.62 -4.46 31.19
C ASP A 30 10.90 -4.08 29.85
N VAL A 31 9.94 -4.88 29.37
CA VAL A 31 9.22 -4.59 28.11
C VAL A 31 8.56 -3.20 28.13
N GLN A 32 8.03 -2.78 29.28
CA GLN A 32 7.40 -1.46 29.40
C GLN A 32 8.40 -0.31 29.28
N GLN A 33 9.59 -0.47 29.83
CA GLN A 33 10.68 0.53 29.73
C GLN A 33 11.19 0.58 28.28
N LEU A 34 11.39 -0.57 27.64
CA LEU A 34 11.79 -0.66 26.23
C LEU A 34 10.73 -0.07 25.30
N TYR A 35 9.44 -0.28 25.60
CA TYR A 35 8.36 0.35 24.84
C TYR A 35 8.46 1.89 24.85
N GLN A 36 8.67 2.50 26.02
CA GLN A 36 8.83 3.95 26.11
C GLN A 36 10.08 4.43 25.35
N HIS A 37 11.19 3.69 25.47
CA HIS A 37 12.40 3.97 24.71
C HIS A 37 12.15 3.94 23.20
N TYR A 38 11.56 2.86 22.66
CA TYR A 38 11.31 2.78 21.23
C TYR A 38 10.21 3.73 20.75
N LEU A 39 9.22 4.05 21.58
CA LEU A 39 8.26 5.10 21.24
C LEU A 39 8.93 6.45 21.02
N GLU A 40 9.92 6.79 21.86
CA GLU A 40 10.75 7.98 21.65
C GLU A 40 11.58 7.88 20.37
N VAL A 41 12.29 6.76 20.14
CA VAL A 41 13.09 6.53 18.92
C VAL A 41 12.23 6.72 17.67
N VAL A 42 11.11 6.00 17.57
CA VAL A 42 10.26 6.07 16.36
C VAL A 42 9.59 7.44 16.18
N SER A 43 9.38 8.21 17.25
CA SER A 43 8.82 9.55 17.15
C SER A 43 9.72 10.55 16.40
N HIS A 44 11.04 10.31 16.41
CA HIS A 44 12.03 11.15 15.73
C HIS A 44 12.31 10.75 14.28
N ILE A 45 11.85 9.60 13.83
CA ILE A 45 12.00 9.16 12.44
C ILE A 45 10.97 9.90 11.58
N ALA A 46 11.42 10.71 10.62
CA ALA A 46 10.54 11.26 9.60
C ALA A 46 10.05 10.11 8.69
N ALA A 47 8.77 9.77 8.74
CA ALA A 47 8.26 8.62 8.03
C ALA A 47 8.06 8.90 6.53
N PHE A 48 8.29 7.90 5.70
CA PHE A 48 7.90 7.88 4.30
C PHE A 48 6.60 7.07 4.19
N ASP A 49 5.48 7.76 4.02
CA ASP A 49 4.18 7.11 3.84
C ASP A 49 4.08 6.55 2.41
N HIS A 50 4.14 5.23 2.31
CA HIS A 50 4.19 4.53 1.03
C HIS A 50 2.84 4.48 0.30
N HIS A 51 1.72 4.67 1.01
CA HIS A 51 0.38 4.57 0.44
C HIS A 51 -0.61 5.50 1.13
N ALA A 52 -1.09 6.50 0.41
CA ALA A 52 -2.02 7.50 0.91
C ALA A 52 -2.93 8.04 -0.21
N HIS A 53 -4.12 8.52 0.16
CA HIS A 53 -5.06 9.20 -0.72
C HIS A 53 -5.26 10.66 -0.26
N PRO A 54 -4.19 11.51 -0.28
CA PRO A 54 -4.28 12.87 0.21
C PRO A 54 -5.24 13.70 -0.63
N GLY A 55 -6.19 14.35 0.00
CA GLY A 55 -7.18 15.17 -0.71
C GLY A 55 -8.26 15.70 0.17
N PHE A 56 -9.16 16.46 -0.43
CA PHE A 56 -10.38 16.97 0.20
C PHE A 56 -11.57 16.09 -0.19
N ALA A 57 -12.59 16.02 0.67
CA ALA A 57 -13.75 15.15 0.48
C ALA A 57 -14.58 15.50 -0.78
N ASP A 58 -14.48 16.72 -1.27
CA ASP A 58 -15.14 17.21 -2.47
C ASP A 58 -14.32 17.04 -3.77
N ASP A 59 -13.10 16.50 -3.67
CA ASP A 59 -12.25 16.24 -4.84
C ASP A 59 -12.61 14.90 -5.50
N PRO A 60 -13.16 14.89 -6.73
CA PRO A 60 -13.61 13.67 -7.41
C PRO A 60 -12.47 12.80 -7.93
N ASP A 61 -11.22 13.23 -7.83
CA ASP A 61 -10.04 12.53 -8.34
C ASP A 61 -9.13 12.00 -7.21
N VAL A 62 -9.62 12.00 -5.96
CA VAL A 62 -8.89 11.42 -4.81
C VAL A 62 -8.72 9.92 -5.00
N ASP A 63 -9.82 9.22 -5.14
CA ASP A 63 -9.86 7.77 -5.38
C ASP A 63 -11.15 7.42 -6.12
N ALA A 64 -11.04 6.45 -7.02
CA ALA A 64 -12.20 5.89 -7.70
C ALA A 64 -13.00 4.90 -6.81
N MET A 65 -12.42 4.44 -5.71
CA MET A 65 -12.83 3.26 -4.95
C MET A 65 -13.18 3.55 -3.49
N ALA A 66 -13.65 4.76 -3.21
CA ALA A 66 -14.05 5.14 -1.85
C ALA A 66 -15.12 4.20 -1.27
N ALA A 67 -14.97 3.89 0.02
CA ALA A 67 -15.94 3.08 0.76
C ALA A 67 -17.34 3.68 0.70
N PRO A 68 -18.38 2.88 0.40
CA PRO A 68 -19.76 3.34 0.48
C PRO A 68 -20.10 3.86 1.89
N PRO A 69 -20.92 4.91 2.01
CA PRO A 69 -21.35 5.41 3.31
C PRO A 69 -21.92 4.30 4.20
N GLY A 70 -21.44 4.24 5.44
CA GLY A 70 -21.90 3.27 6.46
C GLY A 70 -21.19 1.92 6.47
N SER A 71 -20.32 1.60 5.50
CA SER A 71 -19.54 0.36 5.48
C SER A 71 -18.15 0.48 6.13
N ALA A 72 -17.78 1.66 6.64
CA ALA A 72 -16.50 1.86 7.32
C ALA A 72 -16.32 0.93 8.53
N ALA A 73 -15.09 0.45 8.74
CA ALA A 73 -14.71 -0.32 9.91
C ALA A 73 -14.99 0.47 11.20
N PHE A 74 -15.18 -0.22 12.33
CA PHE A 74 -15.56 0.43 13.59
C PHE A 74 -14.62 1.58 13.98
N ARG A 75 -13.33 1.40 13.79
CA ARG A 75 -12.31 2.38 14.18
C ARG A 75 -12.31 3.64 13.32
N GLU A 76 -12.86 3.56 12.11
CA GLU A 76 -12.98 4.69 11.16
C GLU A 76 -14.31 5.45 11.27
N ARG A 77 -15.16 5.08 12.24
CA ARG A 77 -16.45 5.75 12.45
C ARG A 77 -16.28 6.97 13.35
N GLU A 78 -17.11 7.98 13.14
CA GLU A 78 -17.14 9.20 13.97
C GLU A 78 -17.32 8.93 15.49
N THR A 79 -17.81 7.75 15.84
CA THR A 79 -17.93 7.32 17.25
C THR A 79 -16.61 6.87 17.87
N ASN A 80 -15.54 6.71 17.09
CA ASN A 80 -14.24 6.34 17.61
C ASN A 80 -13.60 7.51 18.39
N PRO A 81 -13.29 7.36 19.70
CA PRO A 81 -12.67 8.40 20.50
C PRO A 81 -11.27 8.80 20.03
N GLU A 82 -10.55 7.94 19.30
CA GLU A 82 -9.24 8.26 18.75
C GLU A 82 -9.33 9.36 17.69
N LEU A 83 -10.43 9.45 16.94
CA LEU A 83 -10.65 10.52 15.97
C LEU A 83 -10.88 11.88 16.66
N VAL A 84 -11.50 11.89 17.84
CA VAL A 84 -11.55 13.09 18.69
C VAL A 84 -10.14 13.47 19.17
N ALA A 85 -9.32 12.49 19.54
CA ALA A 85 -7.91 12.76 19.90
C ALA A 85 -7.12 13.32 18.71
N ALA A 86 -7.34 12.80 17.50
CA ALA A 86 -6.78 13.34 16.27
C ALA A 86 -7.16 14.79 16.05
N ALA A 87 -8.46 15.14 16.14
CA ALA A 87 -8.94 16.51 16.00
C ALA A 87 -8.35 17.46 17.06
N LYS A 88 -8.18 17.00 18.31
CA LYS A 88 -7.51 17.76 19.36
C LYS A 88 -6.04 18.02 19.04
N ALA A 89 -5.31 16.99 18.62
CA ALA A 89 -3.90 17.09 18.30
C ALA A 89 -3.64 17.98 17.07
N LEU A 90 -4.46 17.83 16.04
CA LEU A 90 -4.29 18.55 14.79
C LEU A 90 -4.78 20.01 14.87
N TRP A 91 -5.92 20.26 15.51
CA TRP A 91 -6.64 21.51 15.40
C TRP A 91 -6.87 22.24 16.72
N GLY A 92 -6.53 21.64 17.85
CA GLY A 92 -6.89 22.15 19.17
C GLY A 92 -8.41 22.05 19.44
N TYR A 93 -9.05 21.00 18.93
CA TYR A 93 -10.48 20.75 19.06
C TYR A 93 -10.92 20.70 20.53
N PRO A 94 -11.88 21.54 20.96
CA PRO A 94 -12.16 21.68 22.39
C PRO A 94 -13.19 20.66 22.93
N TYR A 95 -13.83 19.89 22.06
CA TYR A 95 -14.94 19.00 22.43
C TYR A 95 -14.51 17.53 22.54
N ASN A 96 -15.44 16.66 23.00
CA ASN A 96 -15.21 15.23 23.16
C ASN A 96 -16.09 14.36 22.26
N ASP A 97 -16.81 14.96 21.32
CA ASP A 97 -17.69 14.31 20.35
C ASP A 97 -17.76 15.10 19.06
N PHE A 98 -18.38 14.53 18.02
CA PHE A 98 -18.66 15.17 16.74
C PHE A 98 -20.16 15.45 16.55
N SER A 99 -20.87 15.89 17.61
CA SER A 99 -22.24 16.39 17.43
C SER A 99 -22.30 17.46 16.36
N ALA A 100 -23.46 17.63 15.74
CA ALA A 100 -23.60 18.54 14.58
C ALA A 100 -23.15 19.99 14.87
N GLU A 101 -23.24 20.45 16.12
CA GLU A 101 -22.74 21.77 16.54
C GLU A 101 -21.22 21.78 16.67
N HIS A 102 -20.66 20.76 17.32
CA HIS A 102 -19.21 20.64 17.52
C HIS A 102 -18.47 20.38 16.19
N ALA A 103 -19.05 19.57 15.31
CA ALA A 103 -18.50 19.31 13.97
C ALA A 103 -18.38 20.62 13.14
N LYS A 104 -19.34 21.55 13.26
CA LYS A 104 -19.24 22.85 12.58
C LYS A 104 -18.01 23.65 12.99
N TRP A 105 -17.65 23.60 14.28
CA TRP A 105 -16.43 24.25 14.76
C TRP A 105 -15.19 23.67 14.05
N LEU A 106 -15.10 22.33 13.95
CA LEU A 106 -13.98 21.66 13.30
C LEU A 106 -13.88 22.04 11.82
N ILE A 107 -14.99 21.98 11.09
CA ILE A 107 -15.06 22.38 9.66
C ILE A 107 -14.60 23.82 9.47
N GLN A 108 -15.07 24.74 10.32
CA GLN A 108 -14.65 26.15 10.27
C GLN A 108 -13.17 26.30 10.56
N LYS A 109 -12.65 25.57 11.57
CA LYS A 109 -11.23 25.61 11.92
C LYS A 109 -10.35 25.11 10.79
N LYS A 110 -10.70 23.97 10.15
CA LYS A 110 -9.99 23.47 8.97
C LYS A 110 -10.00 24.50 7.82
N ALA A 111 -11.15 25.14 7.57
CA ALA A 111 -11.26 26.18 6.54
C ALA A 111 -10.39 27.41 6.84
N GLU A 112 -10.25 27.80 8.12
CA GLU A 112 -9.35 28.90 8.54
C GLU A 112 -7.88 28.51 8.29
N VAL A 113 -7.49 27.31 8.69
CA VAL A 113 -6.12 26.81 8.47
C VAL A 113 -5.82 26.69 6.98
N LYS A 114 -6.75 26.19 6.17
CA LYS A 114 -6.60 26.13 4.71
C LYS A 114 -6.34 27.50 4.09
N LYS A 115 -6.95 28.55 4.61
CA LYS A 115 -6.67 29.94 4.18
C LYS A 115 -5.28 30.44 4.58
N GLN A 116 -4.77 29.99 5.75
CA GLN A 116 -3.42 30.34 6.22
C GLN A 116 -2.32 29.63 5.41
N TYR A 117 -2.61 28.43 4.88
CA TYR A 117 -1.70 27.59 4.10
C TYR A 117 -2.26 27.35 2.69
N PRO A 118 -2.24 28.35 1.79
CA PRO A 118 -2.85 28.23 0.47
C PRO A 118 -2.05 27.32 -0.47
N GLY A 119 -2.73 26.79 -1.48
CA GLY A 119 -2.13 25.95 -2.52
C GLY A 119 -1.49 24.69 -1.94
N THR A 120 -0.25 24.39 -2.30
CA THR A 120 0.47 23.20 -1.88
C THR A 120 0.92 23.20 -0.41
N ALA A 121 0.79 24.35 0.28
CA ALA A 121 1.28 24.50 1.64
C ALA A 121 0.43 23.74 2.67
N TYR A 122 -0.86 23.50 2.41
CA TYR A 122 -1.76 22.87 3.39
C TYR A 122 -1.35 21.44 3.74
N PHE A 123 -1.26 20.57 2.74
CA PHE A 123 -0.88 19.18 2.96
C PHE A 123 0.62 19.04 3.31
N SER A 124 1.48 19.95 2.83
CA SER A 124 2.89 19.97 3.25
C SER A 124 3.02 20.29 4.74
N MET A 125 2.26 21.28 5.25
CA MET A 125 2.19 21.60 6.68
C MET A 125 1.69 20.39 7.50
N LEU A 126 0.73 19.63 6.96
CA LEU A 126 0.23 18.43 7.64
C LEU A 126 1.31 17.36 7.77
N LEU A 127 2.06 17.09 6.69
CA LEU A 127 3.20 16.17 6.73
C LEU A 127 4.23 16.60 7.77
N ASP A 128 4.60 17.90 7.79
CA ASP A 128 5.56 18.43 8.77
C ASP A 128 5.05 18.25 10.20
N LYS A 129 3.77 18.55 10.45
CA LYS A 129 3.13 18.40 11.76
C LYS A 129 3.11 16.97 12.26
N LEU A 130 3.01 16.00 11.36
CA LEU A 130 2.95 14.57 11.67
C LEU A 130 4.30 13.86 11.56
N ASN A 131 5.38 14.60 11.28
CA ASN A 131 6.73 14.09 11.08
C ASN A 131 6.82 13.06 9.95
N PHE A 132 6.30 13.45 8.77
CA PHE A 132 6.49 12.72 7.51
C PHE A 132 7.52 13.43 6.63
N ASP A 133 8.40 12.68 5.98
CA ASP A 133 9.22 13.18 4.89
C ASP A 133 8.36 13.36 3.64
N ARG A 134 7.65 12.32 3.23
CA ARG A 134 6.80 12.28 2.03
C ARG A 134 5.59 11.39 2.26
N GLY A 135 4.54 11.63 1.46
CA GLY A 135 3.39 10.75 1.35
C GLY A 135 3.13 10.40 -0.11
N VAL A 136 3.24 9.12 -0.48
CA VAL A 136 2.99 8.68 -1.86
C VAL A 136 1.52 8.78 -2.17
N ALA A 137 1.17 9.66 -3.11
CA ALA A 137 -0.21 9.96 -3.46
C ALA A 137 -0.75 8.95 -4.48
N ASN A 138 -1.64 8.06 -4.04
CA ASN A 138 -2.42 7.19 -4.91
C ASN A 138 -3.67 7.97 -5.34
N ARG A 139 -3.68 8.43 -6.58
CA ARG A 139 -4.74 9.33 -7.06
C ARG A 139 -5.05 9.10 -8.54
N ALA A 140 -6.30 9.30 -8.89
CA ALA A 140 -6.72 9.29 -10.28
C ALA A 140 -6.00 10.39 -11.09
N LEU A 141 -5.90 11.60 -10.54
CA LEU A 141 -5.10 12.71 -11.06
C LEU A 141 -4.47 13.50 -9.91
N MET A 142 -3.30 14.07 -10.16
CA MET A 142 -2.65 14.98 -9.21
C MET A 142 -3.28 16.37 -9.29
N PRO A 143 -3.74 16.92 -8.16
CA PRO A 143 -4.28 18.26 -8.09
C PRO A 143 -3.16 19.30 -7.86
N ASP A 144 -3.46 20.57 -8.17
CA ASP A 144 -2.53 21.68 -7.99
C ASP A 144 -2.25 22.01 -6.50
N TYR A 145 -3.03 21.46 -5.58
CA TYR A 145 -2.84 21.69 -4.14
C TYR A 145 -1.90 20.67 -3.46
N LEU A 146 -1.35 19.71 -4.19
CA LEU A 146 -0.31 18.79 -3.68
C LEU A 146 1.04 19.15 -4.27
N ASP A 147 2.05 19.33 -3.41
CA ASP A 147 3.43 19.52 -3.86
C ASP A 147 4.00 18.18 -4.36
N PRO A 148 4.34 18.04 -5.65
CA PRO A 148 4.84 16.76 -6.18
C PRO A 148 6.18 16.32 -5.58
N LYS A 149 6.91 17.19 -4.89
CA LYS A 149 8.13 16.82 -4.14
C LYS A 149 7.81 16.12 -2.83
N ARG A 150 6.68 16.49 -2.22
CA ARG A 150 6.22 15.90 -0.95
C ARG A 150 5.21 14.77 -1.19
N PHE A 151 4.53 14.77 -2.34
CA PHE A 151 3.50 13.83 -2.75
C PHE A 151 3.83 13.22 -4.11
N PRO A 152 4.79 12.29 -4.21
CA PRO A 152 5.06 11.55 -5.45
C PRO A 152 3.82 10.79 -5.90
N TRP A 153 3.56 10.75 -7.21
CA TRP A 153 2.31 10.21 -7.75
C TRP A 153 2.39 8.74 -8.12
N VAL A 154 1.43 7.95 -7.65
CA VAL A 154 1.13 6.59 -8.12
C VAL A 154 -0.20 6.62 -8.86
N PHE A 155 -0.22 6.16 -10.10
CA PHE A 155 -1.39 6.27 -10.97
C PHE A 155 -2.06 4.92 -11.25
N PHE A 156 -3.39 4.94 -11.30
CA PHE A 156 -4.20 3.75 -11.53
C PHE A 156 -4.17 3.31 -12.99
N VAL A 157 -4.06 2.02 -13.23
CA VAL A 157 -3.98 1.43 -14.57
C VAL A 157 -5.09 0.43 -14.88
N ASP A 158 -5.99 0.18 -13.93
CA ASP A 158 -7.09 -0.81 -14.08
C ASP A 158 -7.99 -0.51 -15.27
N SER A 159 -8.19 0.74 -15.62
CA SER A 159 -9.04 1.16 -16.72
C SER A 159 -8.67 0.53 -18.07
N PHE A 160 -7.40 0.15 -18.26
CA PHE A 160 -6.98 -0.56 -19.47
C PHE A 160 -7.50 -2.00 -19.56
N LEU A 161 -7.99 -2.57 -18.46
CA LEU A 161 -8.60 -3.90 -18.44
C LEU A 161 -10.07 -3.87 -18.94
N TRP A 162 -10.69 -2.66 -19.03
CA TRP A 162 -12.12 -2.48 -19.25
C TRP A 162 -12.46 -1.68 -20.52
N PRO A 163 -11.85 -1.98 -21.70
CA PRO A 163 -12.04 -1.15 -22.90
C PRO A 163 -13.34 -1.42 -23.67
N PHE A 164 -14.06 -2.50 -23.37
CA PHE A 164 -15.22 -2.93 -24.15
C PHE A 164 -16.54 -2.48 -23.51
N ASP A 165 -17.66 -3.00 -24.02
CA ASP A 165 -18.97 -2.81 -23.39
C ASP A 165 -19.01 -3.52 -22.03
N ASN A 166 -19.08 -2.73 -20.96
CA ASN A 166 -19.07 -3.20 -19.58
C ASN A 166 -20.48 -3.36 -18.97
N SER A 167 -21.53 -3.39 -19.78
CA SER A 167 -22.92 -3.47 -19.29
C SER A 167 -23.18 -4.67 -18.38
N LYS A 168 -22.59 -5.84 -18.69
CA LYS A 168 -22.66 -7.03 -17.84
C LYS A 168 -21.88 -6.88 -16.55
N GLU A 169 -20.69 -6.26 -16.59
CA GLU A 169 -19.89 -6.04 -15.41
C GLU A 169 -20.60 -5.09 -14.44
N ARG A 170 -21.17 -3.98 -14.95
CA ARG A 170 -21.98 -3.06 -14.13
C ARG A 170 -23.17 -3.73 -13.46
N ALA A 171 -23.82 -4.64 -14.17
CA ALA A 171 -25.03 -5.33 -13.68
C ALA A 171 -24.71 -6.42 -12.63
N ARG A 172 -23.42 -6.72 -12.34
CA ARG A 172 -23.04 -7.82 -11.48
C ARG A 172 -23.47 -7.60 -10.02
N ASN A 173 -23.25 -6.40 -9.48
CA ASN A 173 -23.61 -6.02 -8.11
C ASN A 173 -23.62 -4.49 -7.94
N GLY A 174 -23.99 -4.00 -6.74
CA GLY A 174 -24.08 -2.57 -6.44
C GLY A 174 -22.74 -1.84 -6.52
N ASP A 175 -21.64 -2.45 -6.07
CA ASP A 175 -20.32 -1.85 -6.13
C ASP A 175 -19.88 -1.62 -7.58
N GLN A 176 -20.09 -2.61 -8.46
CA GLN A 176 -19.73 -2.52 -9.88
C GLN A 176 -20.54 -1.46 -10.65
N GLN A 177 -21.77 -1.16 -10.20
CA GLN A 177 -22.55 -0.05 -10.77
C GLN A 177 -21.88 1.32 -10.54
N VAL A 178 -21.08 1.44 -9.50
CA VAL A 178 -20.33 2.68 -9.16
C VAL A 178 -18.94 2.64 -9.79
N TYR A 179 -18.22 1.55 -9.61
CA TYR A 179 -16.78 1.48 -9.92
C TYR A 179 -16.47 1.33 -11.41
N ILE A 180 -17.25 0.55 -12.16
CA ILE A 180 -17.02 0.38 -13.60
C ILE A 180 -17.14 1.71 -14.38
N PRO A 181 -18.16 2.56 -14.15
CA PRO A 181 -18.20 3.89 -14.75
C PRO A 181 -16.99 4.77 -14.48
N LEU A 182 -16.36 4.65 -13.30
CA LEU A 182 -15.14 5.38 -12.97
C LEU A 182 -13.96 4.88 -13.80
N GLN A 183 -13.83 3.56 -14.02
CA GLN A 183 -12.81 3.00 -14.90
C GLN A 183 -13.00 3.44 -16.36
N GLU A 184 -14.24 3.48 -16.85
CA GLU A 184 -14.54 4.00 -18.19
C GLU A 184 -14.20 5.48 -18.32
N LYS A 185 -14.52 6.30 -17.31
CA LYS A 185 -14.13 7.72 -17.25
C LYS A 185 -12.61 7.87 -17.31
N MET A 186 -11.88 7.01 -16.58
CA MET A 186 -10.42 7.04 -16.56
C MET A 186 -9.84 6.63 -17.92
N LEU A 187 -10.35 5.58 -18.55
CA LEU A 187 -9.91 5.18 -19.89
C LEU A 187 -10.11 6.32 -20.90
N HIS A 188 -11.26 6.99 -20.86
CA HIS A 188 -11.51 8.15 -21.72
C HIS A 188 -10.52 9.29 -21.44
N ARG A 189 -10.12 9.54 -20.20
CA ARG A 189 -9.08 10.53 -19.88
C ARG A 189 -7.72 10.16 -20.49
N TRP A 190 -7.32 8.90 -20.40
CA TRP A 190 -6.10 8.43 -21.05
C TRP A 190 -6.17 8.56 -22.57
N MET A 191 -7.32 8.24 -23.18
CA MET A 191 -7.53 8.44 -24.62
C MET A 191 -7.42 9.92 -25.01
N GLN A 192 -8.02 10.84 -24.24
CA GLN A 192 -7.92 12.27 -24.48
C GLN A 192 -6.48 12.78 -24.34
N GLN A 193 -5.73 12.28 -23.35
CA GLN A 193 -4.31 12.57 -23.17
C GLN A 193 -3.50 12.26 -24.45
N GLU A 194 -3.77 11.10 -25.04
CA GLU A 194 -3.12 10.64 -26.28
C GLU A 194 -3.84 11.12 -27.56
N LYS A 195 -4.78 12.04 -27.45
CA LYS A 195 -5.56 12.63 -28.56
C LYS A 195 -6.33 11.60 -29.38
N LEU A 196 -6.79 10.53 -28.75
CA LEU A 196 -7.59 9.49 -29.37
C LEU A 196 -9.09 9.79 -29.17
N SER A 197 -9.86 9.82 -30.26
CA SER A 197 -11.32 10.01 -30.23
C SER A 197 -12.11 8.69 -30.10
N ALA A 198 -11.46 7.57 -30.31
CA ALA A 198 -12.02 6.22 -30.19
C ALA A 198 -10.91 5.22 -29.83
N LEU A 199 -11.28 4.03 -29.39
CA LEU A 199 -10.33 2.94 -29.18
C LEU A 199 -9.51 2.67 -30.45
N PRO A 200 -8.22 2.38 -30.32
CA PRO A 200 -7.37 1.99 -31.46
C PRO A 200 -7.99 0.81 -32.23
N ILE A 201 -7.87 0.83 -33.56
CA ILE A 201 -8.50 -0.19 -34.39
C ILE A 201 -7.79 -1.54 -34.26
N SER A 202 -6.48 -1.56 -34.17
CA SER A 202 -5.70 -2.79 -34.00
C SER A 202 -5.30 -3.01 -32.55
N PHE A 203 -5.14 -4.27 -32.15
CA PHE A 203 -4.64 -4.63 -30.81
C PHE A 203 -3.21 -4.11 -30.58
N ALA A 204 -2.38 -4.13 -31.61
CA ALA A 204 -1.03 -3.60 -31.52
C ALA A 204 -1.02 -2.08 -31.19
N ASP A 205 -1.94 -1.31 -31.80
CA ASP A 205 -2.08 0.12 -31.49
C ASP A 205 -2.66 0.35 -30.10
N TYR A 206 -3.55 -0.55 -29.61
CA TYR A 206 -4.04 -0.49 -28.22
C TYR A 206 -2.90 -0.72 -27.20
N LEU A 207 -2.06 -1.71 -27.41
CA LEU A 207 -0.89 -1.94 -26.58
C LEU A 207 0.08 -0.74 -26.62
N LYS A 208 0.29 -0.17 -27.83
CA LYS A 208 1.10 1.04 -27.98
C LYS A 208 0.50 2.23 -27.22
N PHE A 209 -0.81 2.42 -27.26
CA PHE A 209 -1.51 3.45 -26.49
C PHE A 209 -1.27 3.28 -24.99
N ILE A 210 -1.39 2.06 -24.47
CA ILE A 210 -1.08 1.77 -23.06
C ILE A 210 0.36 2.21 -22.73
N SER A 211 1.35 1.77 -23.51
CA SER A 211 2.75 2.11 -23.28
C SER A 211 3.00 3.63 -23.33
N GLN A 212 2.36 4.34 -24.25
CA GLN A 212 2.48 5.81 -24.38
C GLN A 212 1.93 6.53 -23.13
N VAL A 213 0.77 6.11 -22.60
CA VAL A 213 0.21 6.69 -21.38
C VAL A 213 1.14 6.46 -20.19
N LEU A 214 1.66 5.24 -20.02
CA LEU A 214 2.60 4.96 -18.92
C LEU A 214 3.86 5.81 -19.01
N GLU A 215 4.44 5.92 -20.21
CA GLU A 215 5.62 6.74 -20.45
C GLU A 215 5.38 8.23 -20.22
N ASP A 216 4.24 8.77 -20.67
CA ASP A 216 3.88 10.16 -20.49
C ASP A 216 3.68 10.48 -19.01
N ASN A 217 2.94 9.64 -18.30
CA ASN A 217 2.72 9.79 -16.85
C ASN A 217 4.03 9.75 -16.08
N GLN A 218 4.96 8.84 -16.42
CA GLN A 218 6.27 8.79 -15.78
C GLN A 218 7.14 10.02 -16.10
N LYS A 219 7.32 10.32 -17.41
CA LYS A 219 8.31 11.29 -17.85
C LYS A 219 7.86 12.74 -17.68
N ASN A 220 6.57 13.00 -17.92
CA ASN A 220 6.04 14.35 -18.02
C ASN A 220 5.18 14.77 -16.83
N LYS A 221 4.64 13.80 -16.07
CA LYS A 221 3.75 14.08 -14.94
C LYS A 221 4.26 13.60 -13.59
N GLY A 222 5.47 13.00 -13.57
CA GLY A 222 6.13 12.61 -12.33
C GLY A 222 5.55 11.36 -11.65
N GLY A 223 4.89 10.48 -12.43
CA GLY A 223 4.44 9.17 -11.94
C GLY A 223 5.62 8.28 -11.58
N ILE A 224 5.60 7.70 -10.37
CA ILE A 224 6.70 6.89 -9.82
C ILE A 224 6.40 5.39 -9.76
N ALA A 225 5.13 5.01 -9.82
CA ALA A 225 4.66 3.63 -9.79
C ALA A 225 3.28 3.53 -10.46
N ILE A 226 2.88 2.30 -10.80
CA ILE A 226 1.53 1.97 -11.26
C ILE A 226 0.76 1.23 -10.17
N LYS A 227 -0.55 1.45 -10.08
CA LYS A 227 -1.45 0.84 -9.10
C LYS A 227 -2.55 0.05 -9.77
N PHE A 228 -2.77 -1.16 -9.26
CA PHE A 228 -3.94 -1.98 -9.52
C PHE A 228 -4.87 -2.01 -8.31
N GLU A 229 -6.14 -1.75 -8.54
CA GLU A 229 -7.26 -1.95 -7.61
C GLU A 229 -8.17 -3.10 -8.04
N VAL A 230 -7.69 -3.90 -8.94
CA VAL A 230 -8.42 -4.99 -9.61
C VAL A 230 -9.10 -5.96 -8.64
N ALA A 231 -8.64 -6.06 -7.38
CA ALA A 231 -9.26 -6.85 -6.33
C ALA A 231 -10.72 -6.47 -6.02
N TYR A 232 -11.14 -5.24 -6.32
CA TYR A 232 -12.52 -4.79 -6.19
C TYR A 232 -13.42 -5.25 -7.34
N PHE A 233 -12.84 -5.65 -8.46
CA PHE A 233 -13.58 -5.94 -9.70
C PHE A 233 -13.66 -7.42 -10.02
N ARG A 234 -12.62 -8.17 -9.67
CA ARG A 234 -12.49 -9.57 -10.07
C ARG A 234 -11.49 -10.34 -9.19
N PRO A 235 -11.51 -11.70 -9.26
CA PRO A 235 -10.50 -12.51 -8.60
C PRO A 235 -9.06 -12.12 -9.02
N LEU A 236 -8.12 -12.17 -8.06
CA LEU A 236 -6.69 -11.94 -8.29
C LEU A 236 -5.99 -13.11 -9.01
N HIS A 237 -6.72 -14.12 -9.40
CA HIS A 237 -6.19 -15.18 -10.25
C HIS A 237 -6.10 -14.70 -11.70
N PHE A 238 -4.90 -14.64 -12.26
CA PHE A 238 -4.63 -14.28 -13.65
C PHE A 238 -4.00 -15.44 -14.40
N SER A 239 -4.70 -15.97 -15.41
CA SER A 239 -4.16 -16.96 -16.34
C SER A 239 -3.07 -16.35 -17.23
N ASP A 240 -2.53 -17.13 -18.16
CA ASP A 240 -1.49 -16.68 -19.10
C ASP A 240 -1.93 -16.89 -20.55
N PRO A 241 -2.92 -16.13 -21.04
CA PRO A 241 -3.37 -16.23 -22.41
C PRO A 241 -2.32 -15.74 -23.40
N THR A 242 -2.33 -16.31 -24.58
CA THR A 242 -1.40 -15.87 -25.64
C THR A 242 -1.80 -14.49 -26.19
N ARG A 243 -0.83 -13.85 -26.86
CA ARG A 243 -1.09 -12.59 -27.58
C ARG A 243 -2.16 -12.76 -28.66
N GLU A 244 -2.13 -13.87 -29.37
CA GLU A 244 -3.06 -14.21 -30.44
C GLU A 244 -4.50 -14.35 -29.93
N GLU A 245 -4.69 -14.98 -28.75
CA GLU A 245 -5.99 -15.08 -28.08
C GLU A 245 -6.51 -13.71 -27.69
N ALA A 246 -5.70 -12.88 -27.04
CA ALA A 246 -6.08 -11.51 -26.65
C ALA A 246 -6.39 -10.63 -27.87
N GLU A 247 -5.60 -10.75 -28.95
CA GLU A 247 -5.83 -10.03 -30.20
C GLU A 247 -7.16 -10.45 -30.87
N ALA A 248 -7.48 -11.74 -30.88
CA ALA A 248 -8.74 -12.23 -31.44
C ALA A 248 -9.94 -11.66 -30.67
N ILE A 249 -9.86 -11.60 -29.34
CA ILE A 249 -10.89 -11.01 -28.47
C ILE A 249 -11.00 -9.50 -28.74
N TYR A 250 -9.88 -8.79 -28.76
CA TYR A 250 -9.85 -7.35 -29.06
C TYR A 250 -10.49 -7.03 -30.40
N LYS A 251 -10.11 -7.74 -31.46
CA LYS A 251 -10.66 -7.59 -32.81
C LYS A 251 -12.17 -7.80 -32.85
N LYS A 252 -12.67 -8.71 -32.01
CA LYS A 252 -14.12 -9.05 -31.95
C LYS A 252 -14.92 -7.93 -31.28
N TYR A 253 -14.40 -7.29 -30.24
CA TYR A 253 -15.16 -6.39 -29.35
C TYR A 253 -14.77 -4.92 -29.40
N ALA A 254 -13.62 -4.54 -29.97
CA ALA A 254 -13.18 -3.13 -30.00
C ALA A 254 -14.13 -2.20 -30.78
N LYS A 255 -15.00 -2.74 -31.65
CA LYS A 255 -16.00 -1.98 -32.41
C LYS A 255 -17.40 -2.06 -31.81
N GLY A 256 -17.57 -2.69 -30.67
CA GLY A 256 -18.83 -2.92 -29.98
C GLY A 256 -19.14 -4.40 -29.77
N GLY A 257 -20.19 -4.64 -29.01
CA GLY A 257 -20.61 -5.96 -28.57
C GLY A 257 -20.14 -6.24 -27.12
N VAL A 258 -20.95 -7.05 -26.42
CA VAL A 258 -20.71 -7.40 -25.01
C VAL A 258 -19.91 -8.70 -24.96
N PRO A 259 -18.70 -8.71 -24.39
CA PRO A 259 -17.92 -9.93 -24.25
C PRO A 259 -18.63 -10.99 -23.40
N SER A 260 -18.36 -12.26 -23.68
CA SER A 260 -18.65 -13.31 -22.71
C SER A 260 -17.65 -13.20 -21.54
N GLU A 261 -18.05 -13.64 -20.35
CA GLU A 261 -17.17 -13.56 -19.17
C GLU A 261 -15.81 -14.26 -19.38
N PRO A 262 -15.73 -15.50 -19.94
CA PRO A 262 -14.43 -16.14 -20.18
C PRO A 262 -13.53 -15.36 -21.15
N GLU A 263 -14.10 -14.80 -22.22
CA GLU A 263 -13.34 -14.01 -23.19
C GLU A 263 -12.83 -12.71 -22.55
N TYR A 264 -13.69 -12.03 -21.75
CA TYR A 264 -13.26 -10.80 -21.10
C TYR A 264 -12.17 -11.07 -20.04
N ARG A 265 -12.31 -12.15 -19.25
CA ARG A 265 -11.27 -12.58 -18.31
C ARG A 265 -9.94 -12.85 -19.00
N ALA A 266 -9.95 -13.60 -20.09
CA ALA A 266 -8.73 -13.88 -20.85
C ALA A 266 -8.09 -12.60 -21.39
N PHE A 267 -8.88 -11.65 -21.91
CA PHE A 267 -8.36 -10.36 -22.34
C PHE A 267 -7.76 -9.57 -21.19
N GLN A 268 -8.44 -9.46 -20.05
CA GLN A 268 -7.97 -8.77 -18.85
C GLN A 268 -6.68 -9.40 -18.31
N ASP A 269 -6.58 -10.74 -18.31
CA ASP A 269 -5.40 -11.46 -17.86
C ASP A 269 -4.17 -11.11 -18.71
N PHE A 270 -4.34 -11.01 -20.02
CA PHE A 270 -3.28 -10.59 -20.92
C PHE A 270 -2.86 -9.13 -20.65
N ILE A 271 -3.82 -8.21 -20.55
CA ILE A 271 -3.53 -6.79 -20.32
C ILE A 271 -2.86 -6.57 -18.95
N PHE A 272 -3.29 -7.26 -17.90
CA PHE A 272 -2.65 -7.23 -16.59
C PHE A 272 -1.17 -7.60 -16.70
N ARG A 273 -0.85 -8.72 -17.35
CA ARG A 273 0.52 -9.19 -17.57
C ARG A 273 1.33 -8.24 -18.46
N TYR A 274 0.69 -7.63 -19.45
CA TYR A 274 1.30 -6.61 -20.30
C TYR A 274 1.69 -5.36 -19.48
N LEU A 275 0.79 -4.87 -18.63
CA LEU A 275 1.05 -3.73 -17.75
C LEU A 275 2.21 -4.00 -16.78
N ILE A 276 2.30 -5.21 -16.22
CA ILE A 276 3.45 -5.63 -15.39
C ILE A 276 4.75 -5.61 -16.19
N THR A 277 4.72 -6.10 -17.43
CA THR A 277 5.90 -6.06 -18.33
C THR A 277 6.34 -4.63 -18.58
N GLU A 278 5.40 -3.73 -18.86
CA GLU A 278 5.68 -2.30 -19.07
C GLU A 278 6.19 -1.62 -17.78
N GLY A 279 5.61 -1.96 -16.62
CA GLY A 279 6.12 -1.51 -15.33
C GLY A 279 7.59 -1.88 -15.14
N GLY A 280 7.96 -3.13 -15.41
CA GLY A 280 9.35 -3.59 -15.37
C GLY A 280 10.25 -2.88 -16.38
N ARG A 281 9.78 -2.69 -17.62
CA ARG A 281 10.51 -1.95 -18.68
C ARG A 281 10.79 -0.51 -18.26
N LEU A 282 9.83 0.14 -17.66
CA LEU A 282 9.92 1.55 -17.22
C LEU A 282 10.55 1.70 -15.82
N LYS A 283 10.84 0.60 -15.13
CA LYS A 283 11.29 0.58 -13.73
C LYS A 283 10.31 1.28 -12.77
N LEU A 284 9.02 1.15 -13.07
CA LEU A 284 7.93 1.56 -12.21
C LEU A 284 7.53 0.37 -11.32
N PRO A 285 7.63 0.47 -10.00
CA PRO A 285 7.04 -0.53 -9.10
C PRO A 285 5.56 -0.74 -9.39
N VAL A 286 5.11 -1.97 -9.22
CA VAL A 286 3.73 -2.38 -9.44
C VAL A 286 3.06 -2.58 -8.08
N HIS A 287 2.17 -1.67 -7.71
CA HIS A 287 1.37 -1.75 -6.51
C HIS A 287 0.09 -2.52 -6.80
N ILE A 288 -0.23 -3.49 -5.96
CA ILE A 288 -1.45 -4.29 -6.12
C ILE A 288 -2.23 -4.26 -4.82
N HIS A 289 -3.46 -3.72 -4.87
CA HIS A 289 -4.40 -3.80 -3.77
C HIS A 289 -4.71 -5.26 -3.47
N SER A 290 -4.70 -5.64 -2.20
CA SER A 290 -4.89 -7.02 -1.79
C SER A 290 -5.77 -7.16 -0.56
N ALA A 291 -6.59 -8.15 -0.60
CA ALA A 291 -7.53 -8.65 0.39
C ALA A 291 -8.48 -7.59 0.98
N VAL A 292 -8.06 -6.82 1.98
CA VAL A 292 -8.98 -5.91 2.68
C VAL A 292 -9.62 -4.89 1.74
N GLY A 293 -10.92 -4.72 1.87
CA GLY A 293 -11.71 -3.75 1.13
C GLY A 293 -13.03 -3.51 1.86
N ILE A 294 -13.74 -2.47 1.45
CA ILE A 294 -14.97 -2.04 2.08
C ILE A 294 -16.05 -1.95 1.00
N GLY A 295 -17.21 -2.53 1.28
CA GLY A 295 -18.36 -2.57 0.40
C GLY A 295 -19.20 -3.83 0.64
N ASP A 296 -20.46 -3.79 0.21
CA ASP A 296 -21.41 -4.88 0.45
C ASP A 296 -21.08 -6.15 -0.37
N TYR A 297 -20.32 -5.99 -1.43
CA TYR A 297 -20.04 -7.05 -2.42
C TYR A 297 -18.56 -7.40 -2.52
N PHE A 298 -17.72 -6.78 -1.69
CA PHE A 298 -16.30 -7.09 -1.64
C PHE A 298 -16.09 -8.56 -1.25
N ASN A 299 -15.30 -9.29 -2.04
CA ASN A 299 -15.10 -10.71 -1.85
C ASN A 299 -13.66 -11.02 -1.42
N ILE A 300 -13.46 -11.26 -0.13
CA ILE A 300 -12.14 -11.55 0.45
C ILE A 300 -11.48 -12.78 -0.18
N SER A 301 -12.25 -13.82 -0.52
CA SER A 301 -11.68 -15.02 -1.14
C SER A 301 -11.17 -14.77 -2.55
N GLU A 302 -11.80 -13.89 -3.31
CA GLU A 302 -11.38 -13.51 -4.66
C GLU A 302 -10.23 -12.49 -4.66
N SER A 303 -10.19 -11.62 -3.65
CA SER A 303 -9.11 -10.65 -3.44
C SER A 303 -7.92 -11.21 -2.66
N ASN A 304 -7.91 -12.51 -2.39
CA ASN A 304 -6.81 -13.20 -1.73
C ASN A 304 -5.53 -13.11 -2.56
N ILE A 305 -4.53 -12.44 -2.00
CA ILE A 305 -3.24 -12.15 -2.63
C ILE A 305 -2.46 -13.41 -3.05
N MET A 306 -2.64 -14.56 -2.37
CA MET A 306 -1.98 -15.81 -2.75
C MET A 306 -2.40 -16.28 -4.16
N GLN A 307 -3.53 -15.83 -4.68
CA GLN A 307 -3.92 -16.12 -6.07
C GLN A 307 -2.98 -15.48 -7.11
N LEU A 308 -2.17 -14.48 -6.72
CA LEU A 308 -1.15 -13.87 -7.59
C LEU A 308 0.15 -14.69 -7.67
N GLU A 309 0.32 -15.74 -6.88
CA GLU A 309 1.58 -16.45 -6.79
C GLU A 309 2.11 -16.94 -8.15
N ASN A 310 1.22 -17.35 -9.06
CA ASN A 310 1.58 -17.74 -10.42
C ASN A 310 2.14 -16.58 -11.26
N VAL A 311 1.74 -15.34 -10.99
CA VAL A 311 2.27 -14.13 -11.63
C VAL A 311 3.60 -13.74 -10.97
N LEU A 312 3.64 -13.70 -9.65
CA LEU A 312 4.81 -13.26 -8.89
C LEU A 312 6.01 -14.20 -9.07
N ARG A 313 5.78 -15.50 -9.28
CA ARG A 313 6.83 -16.51 -9.55
C ARG A 313 7.21 -16.60 -11.03
N ASP A 314 6.55 -15.89 -11.93
CA ASP A 314 6.86 -15.93 -13.35
C ASP A 314 8.24 -15.29 -13.60
N PRO A 315 9.20 -16.01 -14.18
CA PRO A 315 10.55 -15.52 -14.40
C PRO A 315 10.60 -14.30 -15.35
N ARG A 316 9.58 -14.10 -16.18
CA ARG A 316 9.44 -12.91 -17.04
C ARG A 316 9.40 -11.61 -16.24
N TYR A 317 8.91 -11.67 -15.00
CA TYR A 317 8.74 -10.50 -14.12
C TYR A 317 9.81 -10.40 -13.02
N SER A 318 10.87 -11.19 -13.09
CA SER A 318 11.93 -11.18 -12.07
C SER A 318 12.64 -9.83 -11.88
N GLY A 319 12.55 -8.95 -12.87
CA GLY A 319 13.06 -7.58 -12.82
C GLY A 319 12.01 -6.52 -12.45
N THR A 320 10.74 -6.90 -12.24
CA THR A 320 9.66 -6.00 -11.84
C THR A 320 9.53 -6.01 -10.32
N THR A 321 9.53 -4.85 -9.69
CA THR A 321 9.26 -4.72 -8.25
C THR A 321 7.76 -4.75 -8.01
N PHE A 322 7.31 -5.61 -7.11
CA PHE A 322 5.91 -5.70 -6.68
C PHE A 322 5.76 -5.23 -5.24
N VAL A 323 4.73 -4.45 -4.98
CA VAL A 323 4.34 -4.05 -3.62
C VAL A 323 2.90 -4.47 -3.37
N MET A 324 2.73 -5.33 -2.37
CA MET A 324 1.44 -5.87 -1.96
C MET A 324 0.80 -4.90 -0.98
N ILE A 325 -0.06 -4.04 -1.48
CA ILE A 325 -0.73 -3.00 -0.70
C ILE A 325 -1.70 -3.66 0.28
N HIS A 326 -1.71 -3.20 1.53
CA HIS A 326 -2.45 -3.74 2.68
C HIS A 326 -2.02 -5.15 3.13
N GLY A 327 -0.89 -5.64 2.61
CA GLY A 327 -0.26 -6.87 3.05
C GLY A 327 -1.12 -8.14 3.04
N GLY A 328 -2.21 -8.12 2.28
CA GLY A 328 -3.15 -9.26 2.22
C GLY A 328 -4.08 -9.39 3.43
N TYR A 329 -4.15 -8.37 4.32
CA TYR A 329 -5.03 -8.41 5.49
C TYR A 329 -6.50 -8.74 5.09
N PRO A 330 -7.22 -9.66 5.79
CA PRO A 330 -6.86 -10.32 7.05
C PRO A 330 -6.10 -11.66 6.91
N LEU A 331 -5.38 -11.88 5.81
CA LEU A 331 -4.57 -13.08 5.53
C LEU A 331 -3.07 -12.75 5.63
N GLU A 332 -2.73 -11.74 6.41
CA GLU A 332 -1.38 -11.16 6.53
C GLU A 332 -0.32 -12.13 7.06
N ARG A 333 -0.76 -13.15 7.82
CA ARG A 333 0.13 -14.18 8.38
C ARG A 333 0.74 -15.09 7.31
N GLU A 334 -0.08 -15.45 6.34
CA GLU A 334 0.32 -16.27 5.21
C GLU A 334 0.95 -15.42 4.11
N ALA A 335 0.40 -14.23 3.89
CA ALA A 335 0.79 -13.33 2.82
C ALA A 335 2.25 -12.86 2.92
N ILE A 336 2.79 -12.69 4.14
CA ILE A 336 4.20 -12.30 4.34
C ILE A 336 5.17 -13.24 3.62
N TRP A 337 4.82 -14.51 3.45
CA TRP A 337 5.69 -15.49 2.78
C TRP A 337 5.86 -15.24 1.28
N LEU A 338 5.03 -14.39 0.67
CA LEU A 338 5.27 -13.92 -0.71
C LEU A 338 6.53 -13.03 -0.79
N ALA A 339 6.89 -12.35 0.30
CA ALA A 339 8.11 -11.56 0.38
C ALA A 339 9.41 -12.39 0.38
N ALA A 340 9.33 -13.72 0.49
CA ALA A 340 10.46 -14.61 0.20
C ALA A 340 10.96 -14.47 -1.26
N MET A 341 10.12 -14.00 -2.17
CA MET A 341 10.52 -13.63 -3.52
C MET A 341 11.31 -12.32 -3.52
N LYS A 342 12.45 -12.28 -4.21
CA LYS A 342 13.41 -11.18 -4.18
C LYS A 342 12.80 -9.80 -4.48
N ASN A 343 11.82 -9.75 -5.35
CA ASN A 343 11.24 -8.54 -5.92
C ASN A 343 9.82 -8.23 -5.38
N VAL A 344 9.39 -8.93 -4.31
CA VAL A 344 8.09 -8.72 -3.67
C VAL A 344 8.28 -8.06 -2.30
N TYR A 345 7.49 -7.01 -2.04
CA TYR A 345 7.46 -6.24 -0.80
C TYR A 345 6.05 -6.20 -0.25
N MET A 346 5.93 -6.14 1.08
CA MET A 346 4.66 -6.07 1.80
C MET A 346 4.50 -4.66 2.36
N GLU A 347 3.33 -4.11 2.20
CA GLU A 347 3.00 -2.77 2.66
C GLU A 347 1.81 -2.85 3.63
N SER A 348 1.90 -2.18 4.78
CA SER A 348 1.00 -2.41 5.91
C SER A 348 -0.18 -1.46 6.01
N SER A 349 -0.32 -0.51 5.08
CA SER A 349 -1.38 0.50 5.12
C SER A 349 -2.77 -0.10 5.31
N LEU A 350 -3.69 0.68 5.76
CA LEU A 350 -5.03 0.30 6.21
C LEU A 350 -5.04 -0.59 7.47
N MET A 351 -4.09 -1.52 7.64
CA MET A 351 -4.01 -2.33 8.88
C MET A 351 -3.90 -1.44 10.12
N GLU A 352 -3.13 -0.36 10.05
CA GLU A 352 -2.94 0.63 11.12
C GLU A 352 -4.23 1.39 11.47
N ILE A 353 -5.17 1.48 10.53
CA ILE A 353 -6.44 2.19 10.71
C ILE A 353 -7.53 1.24 11.21
N VAL A 354 -7.60 0.02 10.67
CA VAL A 354 -8.65 -0.95 11.04
C VAL A 354 -8.31 -1.75 12.29
N MET A 355 -7.02 -2.01 12.56
CA MET A 355 -6.55 -2.72 13.76
C MET A 355 -6.16 -1.71 14.84
N TYR A 356 -6.49 -2.02 16.10
CA TYR A 356 -5.91 -1.28 17.22
C TYR A 356 -4.42 -1.60 17.39
N PRO A 357 -3.61 -0.70 17.96
CA PRO A 357 -2.16 -0.88 18.05
C PRO A 357 -1.69 -2.22 18.63
N ALA A 358 -2.46 -2.79 19.59
CA ALA A 358 -2.10 -4.08 20.18
C ALA A 358 -2.22 -5.24 19.19
N ALA A 359 -3.27 -5.27 18.37
CA ALA A 359 -3.44 -6.30 17.34
C ALA A 359 -2.49 -6.07 16.17
N PHE A 360 -2.30 -4.82 15.77
CA PHE A 360 -1.35 -4.45 14.72
C PHE A 360 0.09 -4.82 15.10
N LYS A 361 0.48 -4.61 16.36
CA LYS A 361 1.78 -5.02 16.90
C LYS A 361 2.06 -6.50 16.64
N ASP A 362 1.08 -7.39 16.84
CA ASP A 362 1.27 -8.83 16.67
C ASP A 362 1.51 -9.20 15.18
N ALA A 363 0.77 -8.58 14.26
CA ALA A 363 0.96 -8.76 12.83
C ALA A 363 2.34 -8.22 12.36
N LEU A 364 2.67 -7.00 12.76
CA LEU A 364 3.93 -6.35 12.39
C LEU A 364 5.14 -7.10 12.98
N LYS A 365 5.05 -7.55 14.24
CA LYS A 365 6.12 -8.35 14.86
C LYS A 365 6.43 -9.59 14.02
N GLN A 366 5.40 -10.35 13.64
CA GLN A 366 5.58 -11.53 12.79
C GLN A 366 6.26 -11.19 11.44
N TRP A 367 5.90 -10.08 10.82
CA TRP A 367 6.50 -9.63 9.57
C TRP A 367 7.97 -9.27 9.75
N LEU A 368 8.29 -8.52 10.80
CA LEU A 368 9.65 -8.11 11.12
C LEU A 368 10.55 -9.28 11.53
N GLU A 369 10.01 -10.31 12.17
CA GLU A 369 10.72 -11.56 12.46
C GLU A 369 11.04 -12.37 11.19
N THR A 370 10.20 -12.22 10.15
CA THR A 370 10.27 -13.05 8.94
C THR A 370 11.11 -12.39 7.85
N PHE A 371 10.76 -11.16 7.44
CA PHE A 371 11.41 -10.42 6.35
C PHE A 371 11.48 -8.91 6.65
N PRO A 372 12.30 -8.47 7.62
CA PRO A 372 12.30 -7.07 8.09
C PRO A 372 12.68 -6.04 7.02
N ASP A 373 13.44 -6.46 6.00
CA ASP A 373 13.88 -5.62 4.87
C ASP A 373 12.88 -5.58 3.69
N LYS A 374 11.72 -6.20 3.87
CA LYS A 374 10.68 -6.33 2.84
C LYS A 374 9.36 -5.68 3.23
N VAL A 375 9.32 -5.02 4.37
CA VAL A 375 8.11 -4.42 4.91
C VAL A 375 8.20 -2.89 4.84
N THR A 376 7.12 -2.25 4.40
CA THR A 376 6.99 -0.79 4.33
C THR A 376 5.76 -0.30 5.06
N PHE A 377 5.84 0.91 5.59
CA PHE A 377 4.77 1.64 6.23
C PHE A 377 3.94 2.43 5.21
N GLY A 378 2.63 2.49 5.40
CA GLY A 378 1.71 3.40 4.74
C GLY A 378 0.52 3.70 5.63
N THR A 379 -0.20 4.79 5.38
CA THR A 379 -1.36 5.15 6.19
C THR A 379 -2.69 4.74 5.58
N ASP A 380 -2.76 4.67 4.25
CA ASP A 380 -4.01 4.61 3.50
C ASP A 380 -4.98 5.73 3.89
N CYS A 381 -4.44 6.90 4.23
CA CYS A 381 -5.29 8.03 4.61
C CYS A 381 -6.28 8.37 3.49
N PHE A 382 -7.51 8.64 3.88
CA PHE A 382 -8.59 8.93 2.94
C PHE A 382 -9.53 10.02 3.49
N PRO A 383 -10.01 10.98 2.68
CA PRO A 383 -10.98 11.97 3.11
C PRO A 383 -12.42 11.41 3.07
N TYR A 384 -12.95 10.95 4.21
CA TYR A 384 -14.29 10.39 4.29
C TYR A 384 -15.39 11.46 4.12
N ASN A 385 -15.22 12.58 4.80
CA ASN A 385 -16.13 13.75 4.77
C ASN A 385 -15.43 15.00 5.33
N ASP A 386 -16.14 16.10 5.47
CA ASP A 386 -15.57 17.37 5.98
C ASP A 386 -15.15 17.31 7.45
N VAL A 387 -15.68 16.38 8.23
CA VAL A 387 -15.32 16.17 9.65
C VAL A 387 -14.12 15.22 9.77
N LEU A 388 -14.22 14.06 9.11
CA LEU A 388 -13.17 13.05 9.05
C LEU A 388 -12.48 13.15 7.69
N GLY A 389 -11.50 14.04 7.62
CA GLY A 389 -10.69 14.25 6.44
C GLY A 389 -9.49 13.34 6.38
N ALA A 390 -8.71 13.48 5.31
CA ALA A 390 -7.41 12.82 5.20
C ALA A 390 -6.49 13.13 6.39
N GLU A 391 -6.67 14.29 7.02
CA GLU A 391 -5.84 14.78 8.12
C GLU A 391 -5.97 13.89 9.37
N GLU A 392 -7.20 13.58 9.79
CA GLU A 392 -7.46 12.70 10.94
C GLU A 392 -7.05 11.27 10.64
N SER A 393 -7.26 10.82 9.41
CA SER A 393 -6.84 9.51 8.94
C SER A 393 -5.32 9.38 8.93
N TYR A 394 -4.59 10.37 8.44
CA TYR A 394 -3.12 10.45 8.54
C TYR A 394 -2.64 10.34 9.99
N TRP A 395 -3.26 11.12 10.88
CA TRP A 395 -2.89 11.08 12.30
C TRP A 395 -3.10 9.69 12.90
N LEU A 396 -4.24 9.07 12.63
CA LEU A 396 -4.61 7.76 13.18
C LEU A 396 -3.63 6.67 12.71
N GLY A 397 -3.38 6.56 11.41
CA GLY A 397 -2.45 5.61 10.84
C GLY A 397 -1.03 5.78 11.39
N ASN A 398 -0.53 7.02 11.41
CA ASN A 398 0.79 7.36 11.93
C ASN A 398 0.95 6.99 13.42
N GLN A 399 -0.04 7.31 14.27
CA GLN A 399 0.02 6.97 15.69
C GLN A 399 0.00 5.45 15.92
N SER A 400 -0.86 4.75 15.20
CA SER A 400 -0.99 3.30 15.30
C SER A 400 0.28 2.58 14.88
N ALA A 401 0.85 2.99 13.75
CA ALA A 401 2.10 2.42 13.24
C ALA A 401 3.24 2.58 14.25
N ARG A 402 3.45 3.79 14.78
CA ARG A 402 4.54 4.05 15.74
C ARG A 402 4.34 3.31 17.05
N GLN A 403 3.11 3.27 17.58
CA GLN A 403 2.81 2.52 18.79
C GLN A 403 2.99 1.01 18.60
N GLY A 404 2.46 0.46 17.50
CA GLY A 404 2.59 -0.96 17.17
C GLY A 404 4.05 -1.36 16.95
N LEU A 405 4.81 -0.55 16.19
CA LEU A 405 6.23 -0.79 15.95
C LEU A 405 7.05 -0.74 17.26
N ALA A 406 6.87 0.30 18.07
CA ALA A 406 7.59 0.43 19.36
C ALA A 406 7.30 -0.77 20.27
N ALA A 407 6.06 -1.24 20.31
CA ALA A 407 5.68 -2.40 21.12
C ALA A 407 6.27 -3.72 20.57
N ALA A 408 6.26 -3.92 19.24
CA ALA A 408 6.88 -5.08 18.61
C ALA A 408 8.39 -5.15 18.89
N LEU A 409 9.11 -4.04 18.68
CA LEU A 409 10.55 -3.96 18.93
C LEU A 409 10.88 -4.16 20.42
N ALA A 410 10.09 -3.59 21.33
CA ALA A 410 10.26 -3.78 22.76
C ALA A 410 10.15 -5.27 23.17
N GLU A 411 9.17 -5.98 22.65
CA GLU A 411 9.03 -7.42 22.91
C GLU A 411 10.22 -8.22 22.34
N MET A 412 10.60 -7.96 21.08
CA MET A 412 11.70 -8.65 20.40
C MET A 412 13.04 -8.46 21.13
N VAL A 413 13.33 -7.25 21.59
CA VAL A 413 14.56 -6.99 22.36
C VAL A 413 14.48 -7.58 23.76
N SER A 414 13.36 -7.43 24.46
CA SER A 414 13.14 -8.00 25.79
C SER A 414 13.29 -9.52 25.80
N SER A 415 12.77 -10.20 24.78
CA SER A 415 12.89 -11.66 24.59
C SER A 415 14.28 -12.07 24.07
N GLY A 416 15.13 -11.12 23.69
CA GLY A 416 16.47 -11.39 23.16
C GLY A 416 16.51 -11.95 21.74
N GLU A 417 15.45 -11.73 20.98
CA GLU A 417 15.36 -12.10 19.55
C GLU A 417 16.26 -11.21 18.70
N ILE A 418 16.35 -9.91 19.04
CA ILE A 418 17.21 -8.94 18.37
C ILE A 418 17.95 -8.07 19.40
N THR A 419 19.00 -7.39 18.94
CA THR A 419 19.72 -6.38 19.73
C THR A 419 19.03 -5.02 19.62
N ASP A 420 19.32 -4.11 20.57
CA ASP A 420 18.85 -2.71 20.53
C ASP A 420 19.23 -2.02 19.20
N ALA A 421 20.48 -2.16 18.76
CA ALA A 421 20.95 -1.59 17.49
C ALA A 421 20.15 -2.12 16.28
N LYS A 422 19.80 -3.43 16.26
CA LYS A 422 18.99 -4.02 15.22
C LYS A 422 17.55 -3.52 15.27
N ALA A 423 16.98 -3.30 16.45
CA ALA A 423 15.66 -2.71 16.61
C ALA A 423 15.58 -1.29 16.01
N ILE A 424 16.59 -0.46 16.26
CA ILE A 424 16.67 0.89 15.68
C ILE A 424 16.80 0.83 14.16
N GLU A 425 17.66 -0.04 13.63
CA GLU A 425 17.77 -0.27 12.18
C GLU A 425 16.42 -0.68 11.56
N MET A 426 15.70 -1.63 12.19
CA MET A 426 14.38 -2.07 11.73
C MET A 426 13.33 -0.97 11.80
N ALA A 427 13.40 -0.09 12.81
CA ALA A 427 12.51 1.06 12.91
C ALA A 427 12.68 2.02 11.72
N HIS A 428 13.93 2.34 11.36
CA HIS A 428 14.24 3.16 10.19
C HIS A 428 13.81 2.47 8.89
N ALA A 429 14.14 1.18 8.74
CA ALA A 429 13.77 0.41 7.55
C ALA A 429 12.25 0.45 7.32
N TYR A 430 11.45 0.11 8.33
CA TYR A 430 10.00 0.05 8.22
C TYR A 430 9.36 1.42 7.94
N LEU A 431 9.75 2.44 8.72
CA LEU A 431 9.11 3.77 8.61
C LEU A 431 9.59 4.58 7.41
N HIS A 432 10.77 4.27 6.83
CA HIS A 432 11.35 5.14 5.81
C HIS A 432 12.19 4.40 4.77
N ASP A 433 13.31 3.74 5.16
CA ASP A 433 14.39 3.42 4.24
C ASP A 433 14.01 2.35 3.20
N THR A 434 13.22 1.34 3.60
CA THR A 434 12.73 0.31 2.68
C THR A 434 11.88 0.95 1.57
N ALA A 435 10.95 1.83 1.95
CA ALA A 435 10.08 2.53 0.99
C ALA A 435 10.91 3.39 0.02
N VAL A 436 11.84 4.21 0.52
CA VAL A 436 12.71 5.05 -0.31
C VAL A 436 13.51 4.23 -1.31
N SER A 437 14.01 3.05 -0.89
CA SER A 437 14.80 2.17 -1.76
C SER A 437 14.04 1.66 -2.99
N LEU A 438 12.71 1.67 -2.94
CA LEU A 438 11.87 1.24 -4.07
C LEU A 438 11.77 2.30 -5.18
N TYR A 439 12.12 3.55 -4.89
CA TYR A 439 11.98 4.68 -5.81
C TYR A 439 13.29 5.44 -6.07
N PRO A 440 14.24 4.83 -6.79
CA PRO A 440 15.52 5.49 -7.08
C PRO A 440 15.38 6.85 -7.78
N SER A 441 14.25 7.07 -8.47
CA SER A 441 13.96 8.33 -9.17
C SER A 441 13.71 9.52 -8.24
N LEU A 442 13.38 9.28 -6.97
CA LEU A 442 13.10 10.37 -6.03
C LEU A 442 14.36 11.02 -5.44
N GLY A 443 15.53 10.41 -5.67
CA GLY A 443 16.79 10.85 -5.05
C GLY A 443 16.77 10.66 -3.52
N HIS A 444 17.95 10.54 -2.94
CA HIS A 444 18.16 10.52 -1.49
C HIS A 444 18.30 11.93 -0.95
#